data_8facc3456fd5ceb50439d059f5f39590
#
_entry.id   8facc3456fd5ceb50439d059f5f39590
#
_cell.length_a   1.000
_cell.length_b   1.000
_cell.length_c   1.000
_cell.angle_alpha   90.00
_cell.angle_beta   90.00
_cell.angle_gamma   90.00
#
_symmetry.space_group_name_H-M   'P 1'
#
loop_
_entity.id
_entity.type
_entity.pdbx_description
1 polymer ?
#
loop_
_entity_poly.entity_id
_entity_poly.type
_entity_poly.pdbx_seq_one_letter_code
_entity_poly.pdbx_strand_id
1 'polypeptide(L)'
;MKTPIEFYFDFSSPYGYFASEKIDDMGARHGRAVNWHPVLLGVVFKQTGAIPLTQVPVKGPYALRDFARTARHMGIPFNMPATFPIPSQAPARIMLWIGSQTRAGGADEQSASGASQLAAKAYARAAYRAFFVDGVDISKPENAADIAAGLGHDRGAALAAVDDPTIKNALKTEVEQAVAAGVFGSPFIVVDGEPFWGSDRMSMAEAWLKTGGW
;
A
#
# COMPACT_ATOMS: atom_id res chain seq x y z
N MET A 1 -18.53 -17.03 2.99
CA MET A 1 -17.21 -16.52 3.47
C MET A 1 -17.40 -15.10 3.96
N LYS A 2 -16.65 -14.67 5.00
CA LYS A 2 -16.70 -13.27 5.45
C LYS A 2 -16.10 -12.34 4.39
N THR A 3 -16.63 -11.14 4.21
CA THR A 3 -16.12 -10.13 3.28
C THR A 3 -14.67 -9.77 3.62
N PRO A 4 -13.73 -9.64 2.68
CA PRO A 4 -12.38 -9.19 2.97
C PRO A 4 -12.37 -7.75 3.48
N ILE A 5 -11.28 -7.36 4.15
CA ILE A 5 -10.98 -5.98 4.48
C ILE A 5 -10.28 -5.37 3.25
N GLU A 6 -10.73 -4.21 2.79
CA GLU A 6 -10.07 -3.50 1.70
C GLU A 6 -9.09 -2.48 2.28
N PHE A 7 -7.81 -2.58 1.90
CA PHE A 7 -6.72 -1.74 2.38
C PHE A 7 -6.09 -0.97 1.22
N TYR A 8 -6.38 0.32 1.12
CA TYR A 8 -5.84 1.23 0.11
C TYR A 8 -4.64 1.98 0.67
N PHE A 9 -3.54 1.98 -0.08
CA PHE A 9 -2.30 2.57 0.36
C PHE A 9 -1.46 3.15 -0.79
N ASP A 10 -0.60 4.11 -0.47
CA ASP A 10 0.41 4.65 -1.38
C ASP A 10 1.79 4.42 -0.80
N PHE A 11 2.73 3.94 -1.60
CA PHE A 11 4.11 3.68 -1.18
C PHE A 11 4.86 4.92 -0.66
N SER A 12 4.38 6.12 -0.98
CA SER A 12 4.91 7.38 -0.43
C SER A 12 4.22 7.81 0.87
N SER A 13 3.39 6.96 1.50
CA SER A 13 2.68 7.30 2.73
C SER A 13 3.32 6.66 3.97
N PRO A 14 3.91 7.45 4.91
CA PRO A 14 4.40 6.91 6.18
C PRO A 14 3.29 6.22 7.00
N TYR A 15 2.10 6.82 7.07
CA TYR A 15 0.97 6.19 7.77
C TYR A 15 0.45 4.94 7.06
N GLY A 16 0.56 4.88 5.71
CA GLY A 16 0.32 3.67 4.92
C GLY A 16 1.29 2.56 5.29
N TYR A 17 2.58 2.89 5.42
CA TYR A 17 3.60 1.96 5.90
C TYR A 17 3.27 1.44 7.30
N PHE A 18 2.95 2.31 8.26
CA PHE A 18 2.62 1.85 9.62
C PHE A 18 1.41 0.93 9.67
N ALA A 19 0.38 1.23 8.89
CA ALA A 19 -0.79 0.36 8.79
C ALA A 19 -0.46 -0.97 8.13
N SER A 20 0.40 -0.98 7.10
CA SER A 20 0.81 -2.20 6.38
C SER A 20 1.47 -3.24 7.27
N GLU A 21 2.15 -2.81 8.35
CA GLU A 21 2.80 -3.67 9.33
C GLU A 21 1.82 -4.38 10.29
N LYS A 22 0.56 -3.95 10.34
CA LYS A 22 -0.42 -4.42 11.33
C LYS A 22 -1.72 -4.96 10.72
N ILE A 23 -2.04 -4.58 9.48
CA ILE A 23 -3.38 -4.80 8.92
C ILE A 23 -3.69 -6.28 8.67
N ASP A 24 -2.72 -7.08 8.21
CA ASP A 24 -2.96 -8.51 7.98
C ASP A 24 -3.11 -9.28 9.29
N ASP A 25 -2.37 -8.92 10.35
CA ASP A 25 -2.55 -9.50 11.68
C ASP A 25 -3.94 -9.16 12.25
N MET A 26 -4.40 -7.93 12.02
CA MET A 26 -5.77 -7.52 12.40
C MET A 26 -6.80 -8.38 11.67
N GLY A 27 -6.65 -8.55 10.34
CA GLY A 27 -7.52 -9.42 9.55
C GLY A 27 -7.52 -10.86 10.05
N ALA A 28 -6.34 -11.42 10.29
CA ALA A 28 -6.16 -12.80 10.74
C ALA A 28 -6.84 -13.06 12.11
N ARG A 29 -6.72 -12.14 13.08
CA ARG A 29 -7.41 -12.25 14.39
C ARG A 29 -8.93 -12.33 14.27
N HIS A 30 -9.49 -11.81 13.18
CA HIS A 30 -10.96 -11.82 12.94
C HIS A 30 -11.38 -12.82 11.85
N GLY A 31 -10.44 -13.64 11.34
CA GLY A 31 -10.69 -14.61 10.27
C GLY A 31 -11.12 -13.91 8.97
N ARG A 32 -10.54 -12.74 8.68
CA ARG A 32 -10.81 -11.93 7.49
C ARG A 32 -9.54 -11.84 6.64
N ALA A 33 -9.67 -12.10 5.35
CA ALA A 33 -8.64 -11.75 4.39
C ALA A 33 -8.51 -10.22 4.28
N VAL A 34 -7.35 -9.74 3.85
CA VAL A 34 -7.12 -8.32 3.56
C VAL A 34 -6.71 -8.20 2.09
N ASN A 35 -7.42 -7.45 1.31
CA ASN A 35 -7.05 -7.08 -0.06
C ASN A 35 -6.23 -5.79 -0.02
N TRP A 36 -5.09 -5.79 -0.68
CA TRP A 36 -4.19 -4.64 -0.74
C TRP A 36 -4.28 -3.94 -2.08
N HIS A 37 -4.61 -2.65 -2.06
CA HIS A 37 -4.88 -1.81 -3.22
C HIS A 37 -3.87 -0.67 -3.29
N PRO A 38 -2.85 -0.74 -4.17
CA PRO A 38 -1.94 0.37 -4.35
C PRO A 38 -2.66 1.53 -5.05
N VAL A 39 -2.64 2.72 -4.45
CA VAL A 39 -3.17 3.94 -5.03
C VAL A 39 -2.08 4.96 -5.28
N LEU A 40 -2.36 5.98 -6.07
CA LEU A 40 -1.45 7.10 -6.33
C LEU A 40 -2.03 8.37 -5.71
N LEU A 41 -1.54 8.76 -4.53
CA LEU A 41 -2.00 9.96 -3.83
C LEU A 41 -1.87 11.22 -4.68
N GLY A 42 -0.84 11.30 -5.54
CA GLY A 42 -0.71 12.42 -6.47
C GLY A 42 -1.86 12.56 -7.46
N VAL A 43 -2.54 11.45 -7.81
CA VAL A 43 -3.77 11.47 -8.64
C VAL A 43 -4.98 11.84 -7.77
N VAL A 44 -5.11 11.21 -6.61
CA VAL A 44 -6.19 11.46 -5.65
C VAL A 44 -6.20 12.93 -5.22
N PHE A 45 -5.06 13.52 -4.92
CA PHE A 45 -4.94 14.91 -4.50
C PHE A 45 -5.36 15.91 -5.59
N LYS A 46 -5.17 15.58 -6.87
CA LYS A 46 -5.68 16.43 -7.96
C LYS A 46 -7.22 16.53 -7.96
N GLN A 47 -7.91 15.51 -7.50
CA GLN A 47 -9.37 15.51 -7.43
C GLN A 47 -9.91 16.18 -6.17
N THR A 48 -9.21 16.02 -5.04
CA THR A 48 -9.63 16.56 -3.75
C THR A 48 -9.11 17.97 -3.48
N GLY A 49 -8.16 18.47 -4.28
CA GLY A 49 -7.46 19.73 -4.02
C GLY A 49 -6.44 19.66 -2.88
N ALA A 50 -6.17 18.45 -2.34
CA ALA A 50 -5.19 18.26 -1.29
C ALA A 50 -3.75 18.37 -1.83
N ILE A 51 -2.82 18.61 -0.91
CA ILE A 51 -1.38 18.59 -1.17
C ILE A 51 -0.70 17.65 -0.17
N PRO A 52 0.52 17.16 -0.44
CA PRO A 52 1.26 16.36 0.51
C PRO A 52 1.35 17.04 1.88
N LEU A 53 1.07 16.28 2.94
CA LEU A 53 0.96 16.82 4.30
C LEU A 53 2.20 17.60 4.74
N THR A 54 3.39 17.16 4.34
CA THR A 54 4.65 17.84 4.63
C THR A 54 4.82 19.19 3.92
N GLN A 55 4.02 19.46 2.88
CA GLN A 55 4.02 20.73 2.13
C GLN A 55 2.95 21.70 2.62
N VAL A 56 2.06 21.26 3.53
CA VAL A 56 1.04 22.14 4.11
C VAL A 56 1.71 23.09 5.12
N PRO A 57 1.57 24.41 4.94
CA PRO A 57 2.11 25.38 5.90
C PRO A 57 1.67 25.06 7.34
N VAL A 58 2.57 25.24 8.31
CA VAL A 58 2.36 24.95 9.74
C VAL A 58 2.21 23.47 10.06
N LYS A 59 1.41 22.69 9.28
CA LYS A 59 1.19 21.26 9.51
C LYS A 59 2.40 20.41 9.12
N GLY A 60 3.18 20.81 8.12
CA GLY A 60 4.31 20.04 7.61
C GLY A 60 5.35 19.69 8.68
N PRO A 61 5.88 20.69 9.44
CA PRO A 61 6.81 20.42 10.54
C PRO A 61 6.20 19.52 11.64
N TYR A 62 4.91 19.66 11.91
CA TYR A 62 4.22 18.77 12.85
C TYR A 62 4.18 17.34 12.31
N ALA A 63 3.82 17.16 11.02
CA ALA A 63 3.72 15.84 10.40
C ALA A 63 5.04 15.08 10.46
N LEU A 64 6.17 15.72 10.19
CA LEU A 64 7.49 15.09 10.30
C LEU A 64 7.78 14.57 11.71
N ARG A 65 7.40 15.33 12.76
CA ARG A 65 7.50 14.86 14.15
C ARG A 65 6.54 13.73 14.45
N ASP A 66 5.34 13.81 13.88
CA ASP A 66 4.29 12.81 14.09
C ASP A 66 4.64 11.47 13.48
N PHE A 67 5.21 11.43 12.28
CA PHE A 67 5.69 10.19 11.67
C PHE A 67 6.68 9.45 12.59
N ALA A 68 7.72 10.14 13.05
CA ALA A 68 8.72 9.54 13.94
C ALA A 68 8.13 9.12 15.30
N ARG A 69 7.20 9.91 15.86
CA ARG A 69 6.51 9.59 17.12
C ARG A 69 5.61 8.38 16.98
N THR A 70 4.82 8.32 15.90
CA THR A 70 3.89 7.23 15.62
C THR A 70 4.65 5.92 15.39
N ALA A 71 5.72 5.96 14.61
CA ALA A 71 6.58 4.79 14.40
C ALA A 71 7.11 4.22 15.74
N ARG A 72 7.66 5.09 16.60
CA ARG A 72 8.13 4.66 17.94
C ARG A 72 7.00 4.10 18.81
N HIS A 73 5.84 4.74 18.81
CA HIS A 73 4.67 4.27 19.57
C HIS A 73 4.20 2.89 19.10
N MET A 74 4.23 2.64 17.80
CA MET A 74 3.83 1.37 17.20
C MET A 74 4.94 0.30 17.21
N GLY A 75 6.17 0.65 17.62
CA GLY A 75 7.33 -0.24 17.58
C GLY A 75 7.79 -0.60 16.17
N ILE A 76 7.59 0.31 15.20
CA ILE A 76 7.90 0.10 13.78
C ILE A 76 9.22 0.83 13.46
N PRO A 77 10.22 0.17 12.86
CA PRO A 77 11.44 0.84 12.38
C PRO A 77 11.08 1.89 11.34
N PHE A 78 11.64 3.11 11.50
CA PHE A 78 11.34 4.21 10.58
C PHE A 78 12.48 5.23 10.54
N ASN A 79 12.92 5.53 9.32
CA ASN A 79 13.79 6.65 8.99
C ASN A 79 13.09 7.52 7.95
N MET A 80 13.13 8.84 8.13
CA MET A 80 12.59 9.75 7.13
C MET A 80 13.50 9.74 5.89
N PRO A 81 13.02 9.37 4.70
CA PRO A 81 13.85 9.35 3.49
C PRO A 81 14.34 10.75 3.12
N ALA A 82 15.54 10.84 2.53
CA ALA A 82 16.12 12.12 2.11
C ALA A 82 15.28 12.81 1.01
N THR A 83 14.68 12.01 0.12
CA THR A 83 13.73 12.49 -0.90
C THR A 83 12.33 12.07 -0.52
N PHE A 84 11.47 13.04 -0.23
CA PHE A 84 10.08 12.80 0.17
C PHE A 84 9.21 14.05 -0.10
N PRO A 85 7.98 13.93 -0.58
CA PRO A 85 7.36 12.70 -1.10
C PRO A 85 7.96 12.28 -2.46
N ILE A 86 7.71 11.02 -2.84
CA ILE A 86 8.18 10.47 -4.11
C ILE A 86 7.02 10.03 -5.01
N PRO A 87 7.19 9.99 -6.34
CA PRO A 87 6.29 9.28 -7.23
C PRO A 87 6.32 7.77 -6.93
N SER A 88 5.16 7.15 -6.77
CA SER A 88 5.03 5.75 -6.35
C SER A 88 4.56 4.79 -7.46
N GLN A 89 4.61 5.24 -8.73
CA GLN A 89 4.16 4.43 -9.87
C GLN A 89 4.99 3.16 -10.07
N ALA A 90 6.32 3.25 -9.95
CA ALA A 90 7.19 2.11 -10.20
C ALA A 90 6.90 0.95 -9.23
N PRO A 91 6.93 1.12 -7.89
CA PRO A 91 6.61 0.03 -6.98
C PRO A 91 5.15 -0.43 -7.09
N ALA A 92 4.19 0.46 -7.35
CA ALA A 92 2.79 0.07 -7.52
C ALA A 92 2.60 -0.83 -8.75
N ARG A 93 3.24 -0.52 -9.87
CA ARG A 93 3.18 -1.34 -11.09
C ARG A 93 3.85 -2.69 -10.89
N ILE A 94 5.02 -2.75 -10.28
CA ILE A 94 5.70 -4.02 -10.00
C ILE A 94 4.84 -4.89 -9.07
N MET A 95 4.22 -4.32 -8.03
CA MET A 95 3.29 -5.05 -7.17
C MET A 95 2.14 -5.68 -7.97
N LEU A 96 1.49 -4.91 -8.85
CA LEU A 96 0.40 -5.41 -9.69
C LEU A 96 0.88 -6.47 -10.69
N TRP A 97 2.07 -6.29 -11.25
CA TRP A 97 2.69 -7.29 -12.12
C TRP A 97 2.95 -8.59 -11.36
N ILE A 98 3.52 -8.56 -10.16
CA ILE A 98 3.70 -9.76 -9.32
C ILE A 98 2.36 -10.42 -9.04
N GLY A 99 1.35 -9.65 -8.69
CA GLY A 99 -0.02 -10.13 -8.47
C GLY A 99 -0.66 -10.78 -9.70
N SER A 100 -0.24 -10.45 -10.91
CA SER A 100 -0.76 -11.03 -12.15
C SER A 100 -0.07 -12.31 -12.58
N GLN A 101 1.17 -12.57 -12.14
CA GLN A 101 2.01 -13.67 -12.65
C GLN A 101 1.55 -15.06 -12.24
N THR A 102 1.03 -15.23 -11.04
CA THR A 102 0.60 -16.52 -10.51
C THR A 102 -0.68 -17.04 -11.16
N ARG A 103 -1.39 -16.24 -11.95
CA ARG A 103 -2.52 -16.68 -12.76
C ARG A 103 -2.12 -17.55 -13.96
N ALA A 104 -0.84 -17.53 -14.36
CA ALA A 104 -0.34 -18.26 -15.52
C ALA A 104 0.10 -19.70 -15.23
N GLY A 105 0.15 -20.16 -13.98
CA GLY A 105 0.80 -21.41 -13.56
C GLY A 105 -0.11 -22.63 -13.35
N GLY A 106 -1.39 -22.63 -13.75
CA GLY A 106 -2.22 -23.84 -13.79
C GLY A 106 -2.65 -24.44 -12.44
N ALA A 107 -2.47 -23.75 -11.32
CA ALA A 107 -3.11 -24.09 -10.05
C ALA A 107 -4.61 -23.75 -10.13
N ASP A 108 -5.47 -24.43 -9.34
CA ASP A 108 -6.87 -24.04 -9.29
C ASP A 108 -6.99 -22.52 -8.92
N GLU A 109 -7.96 -21.84 -9.54
CA GLU A 109 -8.06 -20.38 -9.55
C GLU A 109 -8.04 -19.75 -8.14
N GLN A 110 -8.50 -20.45 -7.12
CA GLN A 110 -8.58 -19.97 -5.74
C GLN A 110 -7.22 -20.04 -5.03
N SER A 111 -6.46 -21.11 -5.22
CA SER A 111 -5.11 -21.27 -4.66
C SER A 111 -4.11 -20.33 -5.34
N ALA A 112 -4.24 -20.15 -6.65
CA ALA A 112 -3.43 -19.21 -7.43
C ALA A 112 -3.68 -17.74 -7.02
N SER A 113 -4.92 -17.34 -6.78
CA SER A 113 -5.27 -16.01 -6.34
C SER A 113 -4.70 -15.69 -4.94
N GLY A 114 -4.73 -16.65 -4.02
CA GLY A 114 -4.17 -16.48 -2.68
C GLY A 114 -2.64 -16.34 -2.68
N ALA A 115 -1.94 -17.18 -3.43
CA ALA A 115 -0.47 -17.13 -3.56
C ALA A 115 0.00 -15.82 -4.22
N SER A 116 -0.73 -15.37 -5.22
CA SER A 116 -0.52 -14.11 -5.94
C SER A 116 -0.58 -12.90 -5.04
N GLN A 117 -1.63 -12.81 -4.23
CA GLN A 117 -1.77 -11.74 -3.25
C GLN A 117 -0.67 -11.77 -2.19
N LEU A 118 -0.27 -12.95 -1.71
CA LEU A 118 0.81 -13.09 -0.73
C LEU A 118 2.14 -12.57 -1.29
N ALA A 119 2.48 -12.91 -2.53
CA ALA A 119 3.69 -12.45 -3.19
C ALA A 119 3.68 -10.92 -3.40
N ALA A 120 2.55 -10.36 -3.85
CA ALA A 120 2.39 -8.93 -4.02
C ALA A 120 2.49 -8.17 -2.69
N LYS A 121 1.92 -8.70 -1.60
CA LYS A 121 2.05 -8.13 -0.24
C LYS A 121 3.48 -8.22 0.28
N ALA A 122 4.16 -9.33 0.05
CA ALA A 122 5.58 -9.48 0.43
C ALA A 122 6.43 -8.41 -0.26
N TYR A 123 6.21 -8.19 -1.56
CA TYR A 123 6.86 -7.12 -2.29
C TYR A 123 6.53 -5.73 -1.72
N ALA A 124 5.25 -5.46 -1.44
CA ALA A 124 4.84 -4.16 -0.92
C ALA A 124 5.51 -3.85 0.43
N ARG A 125 5.60 -4.83 1.35
CA ARG A 125 6.32 -4.66 2.62
C ARG A 125 7.82 -4.44 2.40
N ALA A 126 8.45 -5.19 1.51
CA ALA A 126 9.86 -5.03 1.19
C ALA A 126 10.14 -3.63 0.60
N ALA A 127 9.28 -3.15 -0.30
CA ALA A 127 9.39 -1.81 -0.87
C ALA A 127 9.21 -0.70 0.17
N TYR A 128 8.25 -0.83 1.08
CA TYR A 128 8.08 0.10 2.19
C TYR A 128 9.29 0.11 3.12
N ARG A 129 9.81 -1.07 3.46
CA ARG A 129 11.00 -1.18 4.29
C ARG A 129 12.21 -0.56 3.60
N ALA A 130 12.45 -0.86 2.34
CA ALA A 130 13.54 -0.27 1.56
C ALA A 130 13.45 1.26 1.58
N PHE A 131 12.27 1.82 1.45
CA PHE A 131 12.08 3.27 1.44
C PHE A 131 12.16 3.91 2.83
N PHE A 132 11.38 3.42 3.80
CA PHE A 132 11.23 4.05 5.12
C PHE A 132 12.20 3.53 6.19
N VAL A 133 13.01 2.53 5.92
CA VAL A 133 14.03 2.05 6.87
C VAL A 133 15.42 2.19 6.27
N ASP A 134 15.59 1.69 5.03
CA ASP A 134 16.92 1.58 4.40
C ASP A 134 17.26 2.83 3.54
N GLY A 135 16.31 3.74 3.33
CA GLY A 135 16.51 5.01 2.60
C GLY A 135 16.67 4.85 1.08
N VAL A 136 16.22 3.72 0.52
CA VAL A 136 16.29 3.44 -0.91
C VAL A 136 15.18 4.21 -1.65
N ASP A 137 15.54 4.98 -2.67
CA ASP A 137 14.59 5.69 -3.52
C ASP A 137 13.86 4.72 -4.47
N ILE A 138 12.70 4.24 -4.03
CA ILE A 138 11.86 3.30 -4.79
C ILE A 138 11.08 3.95 -5.94
N SER A 139 11.17 5.28 -6.13
CA SER A 139 10.62 5.93 -7.31
C SER A 139 11.41 5.58 -8.58
N LYS A 140 12.66 5.14 -8.41
CA LYS A 140 13.52 4.68 -9.50
C LYS A 140 13.14 3.25 -9.87
N PRO A 141 12.76 2.99 -11.13
CA PRO A 141 12.35 1.66 -11.58
C PRO A 141 13.37 0.56 -11.27
N GLU A 142 14.67 0.88 -11.40
CA GLU A 142 15.76 -0.06 -11.15
C GLU A 142 15.78 -0.52 -9.69
N ASN A 143 15.66 0.42 -8.74
CA ASN A 143 15.63 0.11 -7.31
C ASN A 143 14.39 -0.72 -6.94
N ALA A 144 13.23 -0.36 -7.51
CA ALA A 144 12.00 -1.12 -7.29
C ALA A 144 12.09 -2.55 -7.87
N ALA A 145 12.76 -2.73 -9.02
CA ALA A 145 13.01 -4.04 -9.62
C ALA A 145 14.05 -4.86 -8.83
N ASP A 146 15.06 -4.21 -8.23
CA ASP A 146 16.05 -4.87 -7.37
C ASP A 146 15.37 -5.48 -6.12
N ILE A 147 14.37 -4.80 -5.56
CA ILE A 147 13.57 -5.33 -4.45
C ILE A 147 12.80 -6.57 -4.87
N ALA A 148 12.19 -6.56 -6.05
CA ALA A 148 11.50 -7.75 -6.60
C ALA A 148 12.46 -8.92 -6.81
N ALA A 149 13.66 -8.65 -7.33
CA ALA A 149 14.72 -9.65 -7.50
C ALA A 149 15.17 -10.27 -6.17
N GLY A 150 15.27 -9.46 -5.12
CA GLY A 150 15.56 -9.93 -3.76
C GLY A 150 14.52 -10.90 -3.18
N LEU A 151 13.30 -10.90 -3.74
CA LEU A 151 12.20 -11.83 -3.41
C LEU A 151 12.08 -13.00 -4.38
N GLY A 152 13.03 -13.15 -5.32
CA GLY A 152 13.07 -14.27 -6.26
C GLY A 152 12.32 -14.05 -7.58
N HIS A 153 11.84 -12.82 -7.84
CA HIS A 153 11.24 -12.47 -9.13
C HIS A 153 12.32 -12.10 -10.15
N ASP A 154 12.03 -12.32 -11.44
CA ASP A 154 12.94 -11.91 -12.51
C ASP A 154 13.06 -10.37 -12.55
N ARG A 155 14.28 -9.87 -12.38
CA ARG A 155 14.59 -8.44 -12.34
C ARG A 155 14.25 -7.73 -13.65
N GLY A 156 14.58 -8.37 -14.77
CA GLY A 156 14.36 -7.81 -16.11
C GLY A 156 12.87 -7.65 -16.41
N ALA A 157 12.09 -8.70 -16.09
CA ALA A 157 10.65 -8.67 -16.24
C ALA A 157 9.98 -7.66 -15.28
N ALA A 158 10.44 -7.56 -14.03
CA ALA A 158 9.96 -6.56 -13.09
C ALA A 158 10.21 -5.12 -13.59
N LEU A 159 11.40 -4.87 -14.13
CA LEU A 159 11.74 -3.58 -14.70
C LEU A 159 10.88 -3.27 -15.95
N ALA A 160 10.71 -4.24 -16.85
CA ALA A 160 9.87 -4.09 -18.04
C ALA A 160 8.39 -3.83 -17.68
N ALA A 161 7.89 -4.43 -16.61
CA ALA A 161 6.52 -4.25 -16.14
C ALA A 161 6.19 -2.80 -15.78
N VAL A 162 7.19 -2.00 -15.40
CA VAL A 162 6.98 -0.57 -15.10
C VAL A 162 6.49 0.19 -16.33
N ASP A 163 6.92 -0.22 -17.53
CA ASP A 163 6.51 0.43 -18.78
C ASP A 163 5.47 -0.33 -19.59
N ASP A 164 5.09 -1.53 -19.14
CA ASP A 164 4.07 -2.35 -19.79
C ASP A 164 2.70 -1.64 -19.83
N PRO A 165 2.08 -1.48 -21.01
CA PRO A 165 0.78 -0.82 -21.15
C PRO A 165 -0.34 -1.50 -20.35
N THR A 166 -0.31 -2.83 -20.24
CA THR A 166 -1.32 -3.60 -19.50
C THR A 166 -1.23 -3.30 -18.01
N ILE A 167 -0.02 -3.26 -17.45
CA ILE A 167 0.20 -2.93 -16.05
C ILE A 167 -0.10 -1.44 -15.76
N LYS A 168 0.27 -0.55 -16.69
CA LYS A 168 -0.12 0.88 -16.59
C LYS A 168 -1.63 1.06 -16.52
N ASN A 169 -2.36 0.36 -17.38
CA ASN A 169 -3.82 0.38 -17.38
C ASN A 169 -4.41 -0.27 -16.13
N ALA A 170 -3.83 -1.38 -15.64
CA ALA A 170 -4.26 -2.01 -14.40
C ALA A 170 -4.14 -1.03 -13.20
N LEU A 171 -3.02 -0.33 -13.06
CA LEU A 171 -2.84 0.67 -12.01
C LEU A 171 -3.81 1.85 -12.17
N LYS A 172 -4.04 2.31 -13.40
CA LYS A 172 -5.01 3.38 -13.66
C LYS A 172 -6.41 2.96 -13.21
N THR A 173 -6.86 1.77 -13.60
CA THR A 173 -8.16 1.22 -13.20
C THR A 173 -8.27 1.08 -11.69
N GLU A 174 -7.22 0.58 -11.02
CA GLU A 174 -7.17 0.45 -9.56
C GLU A 174 -7.37 1.80 -8.86
N VAL A 175 -6.68 2.84 -9.33
CA VAL A 175 -6.82 4.20 -8.77
C VAL A 175 -8.20 4.79 -9.06
N GLU A 176 -8.75 4.60 -10.27
CA GLU A 176 -10.10 5.07 -10.63
C GLU A 176 -11.18 4.40 -9.78
N GLN A 177 -11.07 3.08 -9.56
CA GLN A 177 -11.97 2.33 -8.69
C GLN A 177 -11.87 2.78 -7.23
N ALA A 178 -10.66 2.99 -6.72
CA ALA A 178 -10.44 3.49 -5.38
C ALA A 178 -11.10 4.87 -5.18
N VAL A 179 -10.93 5.77 -6.13
CA VAL A 179 -11.57 7.10 -6.08
C VAL A 179 -13.09 6.99 -6.14
N ALA A 180 -13.64 6.15 -7.03
CA ALA A 180 -15.08 5.90 -7.12
C ALA A 180 -15.66 5.29 -5.82
N ALA A 181 -14.84 4.51 -5.09
CA ALA A 181 -15.17 3.98 -3.76
C ALA A 181 -15.00 5.01 -2.63
N GLY A 182 -14.64 6.26 -2.93
CA GLY A 182 -14.52 7.33 -1.96
C GLY A 182 -13.15 7.41 -1.27
N VAL A 183 -12.12 6.73 -1.78
CA VAL A 183 -10.76 6.79 -1.23
C VAL A 183 -10.13 8.15 -1.53
N PHE A 184 -9.73 8.87 -0.49
CA PHE A 184 -9.12 10.21 -0.60
C PHE A 184 -7.76 10.34 0.08
N GLY A 185 -7.23 9.27 0.68
CA GLY A 185 -5.98 9.31 1.43
C GLY A 185 -5.37 7.92 1.65
N SER A 186 -4.25 7.85 2.35
CA SER A 186 -3.54 6.60 2.67
C SER A 186 -3.00 6.63 4.11
N PRO A 187 -3.21 5.58 4.92
CA PRO A 187 -4.01 4.39 4.61
C PRO A 187 -5.51 4.71 4.60
N PHE A 188 -6.27 3.96 3.80
CA PHE A 188 -7.72 3.98 3.83
C PHE A 188 -8.20 2.53 3.91
N ILE A 189 -8.99 2.22 4.92
CA ILE A 189 -9.41 0.86 5.26
C ILE A 189 -10.94 0.81 5.14
N VAL A 190 -11.47 -0.21 4.46
CA VAL A 190 -12.92 -0.42 4.39
C VAL A 190 -13.26 -1.77 5.01
N VAL A 191 -14.17 -1.76 5.96
CA VAL A 191 -14.66 -2.94 6.66
C VAL A 191 -16.18 -3.01 6.50
N ASP A 192 -16.67 -4.01 5.75
CA ASP A 192 -18.10 -4.21 5.49
C ASP A 192 -18.81 -2.95 4.94
N GLY A 193 -18.10 -2.18 4.12
CA GLY A 193 -18.58 -0.93 3.52
C GLY A 193 -18.31 0.33 4.36
N GLU A 194 -17.88 0.19 5.61
CA GLU A 194 -17.55 1.33 6.48
C GLU A 194 -16.10 1.77 6.29
N PRO A 195 -15.83 3.06 5.98
CA PRO A 195 -14.49 3.57 5.73
C PRO A 195 -13.80 4.09 6.99
N PHE A 196 -12.49 3.82 7.10
CA PHE A 196 -11.62 4.31 8.17
C PHE A 196 -10.34 4.90 7.54
N TRP A 197 -10.14 6.19 7.67
CA TRP A 197 -8.97 6.87 7.13
C TRP A 197 -7.93 7.18 8.21
N GLY A 198 -6.72 6.67 8.01
CA GLY A 198 -5.56 6.90 8.88
C GLY A 198 -5.15 5.66 9.69
N SER A 199 -3.86 5.53 9.98
CA SER A 199 -3.33 4.45 10.82
C SER A 199 -3.85 4.54 12.27
N ASP A 200 -4.24 5.71 12.72
CA ASP A 200 -4.83 5.98 14.03
C ASP A 200 -6.30 5.52 14.14
N ARG A 201 -6.94 5.15 13.05
CA ARG A 201 -8.28 4.57 13.01
C ARG A 201 -8.30 3.04 12.97
N MET A 202 -7.15 2.39 12.95
CA MET A 202 -7.10 0.92 12.91
C MET A 202 -7.80 0.26 14.11
N SER A 203 -7.68 0.83 15.31
CA SER A 203 -8.38 0.31 16.48
C SER A 203 -9.91 0.44 16.36
N MET A 204 -10.40 1.48 15.70
CA MET A 204 -11.84 1.64 15.43
C MET A 204 -12.30 0.65 14.37
N ALA A 205 -11.52 0.46 13.29
CA ALA A 205 -11.80 -0.56 12.29
C ALA A 205 -11.82 -1.97 12.91
N GLU A 206 -10.91 -2.27 13.84
CA GLU A 206 -10.91 -3.53 14.56
C GLU A 206 -12.11 -3.68 15.51
N ALA A 207 -12.55 -2.61 16.17
CA ALA A 207 -13.78 -2.62 16.96
C ALA A 207 -15.01 -2.90 16.08
N TRP A 208 -15.06 -2.27 14.89
CA TRP A 208 -16.12 -2.51 13.90
C TRP A 208 -16.18 -3.97 13.45
N LEU A 209 -15.04 -4.63 13.22
CA LEU A 209 -14.96 -6.06 12.91
C LEU A 209 -15.55 -6.94 14.01
N LYS A 210 -15.51 -6.51 15.27
CA LYS A 210 -16.04 -7.25 16.43
C LYS A 210 -17.53 -7.09 16.60
N THR A 211 -18.06 -5.89 16.41
CA THR A 211 -19.43 -5.50 16.76
C THR A 211 -20.36 -5.42 15.55
N GLY A 212 -19.84 -5.26 14.35
CA GLY A 212 -20.63 -4.97 13.14
C GLY A 212 -21.15 -3.54 13.09
N GLY A 213 -20.63 -2.66 13.92
CA GLY A 213 -21.00 -1.25 14.01
C GLY A 213 -21.39 -0.81 15.45
N TRP A 214 -21.57 0.50 15.59
CA TRP A 214 -22.11 1.17 16.79
C TRP A 214 -22.93 2.39 16.37
#